data_f256a04485968d7f6fec2ce7bee3f6ac
#
_entry.id   f256a04485968d7f6fec2ce7bee3f6ac
#
_cell.length_a   1.000
_cell.length_b   1.000
_cell.length_c   1.000
_cell.angle_alpha   90.00
_cell.angle_beta   90.00
_cell.angle_gamma   90.00
#
_symmetry.space_group_name_H-M   'P 1'
#
loop_
_entity.id
_entity.type
_entity.pdbx_description
1 polymer ?
#
loop_
_entity_poly.entity_id
_entity_poly.type
_entity_poly.pdbx_seq_one_letter_code
_entity_poly.pdbx_strand_id
1 'polypeptide(L)'
;MLEVGTGFNNEMTGRENIYMNGAILGMTRAEVDSKIDQIIEFSECGDFIDTPVKRYSSGMFVKLAFSVAAHLDSEIMVMDEVLAVGDMKFQQKCLGKMSDVAGQEGRTVLYVSHNMSTIRQLCTRCVVLDQGRVIFDGDVEQAIAVYMETTDVNVVHYDLMDVSRMNASAGKRMRLETLDFVGKESSVFADTEKIRVRITWRVSEPFAGVHLKLNLHFRDSTPVGITHPVNLGAAVPGKLYTTEFEFDPSLLGEGQYFFYVDVFDGVLTQAVCLDKPVTEFAFEVTSGDLTMPEWAPGWGRIHFPPVKVLENGYDG
;
A
#
# COMPACT_ATOMS: atom_id res chain seq x y z
N MET A 1 -15.80 -4.82 14.02
CA MET A 1 -14.50 -4.44 13.46
C MET A 1 -13.59 -5.65 13.59
N LEU A 2 -13.11 -6.21 12.50
CA LEU A 2 -12.29 -7.43 12.50
C LEU A 2 -10.82 -7.01 12.47
N GLU A 3 -10.17 -6.95 13.62
CA GLU A 3 -8.71 -7.04 13.68
C GLU A 3 -8.34 -8.51 13.51
N VAL A 4 -7.67 -8.83 12.41
CA VAL A 4 -7.28 -10.20 12.07
C VAL A 4 -6.31 -10.77 13.10
N GLY A 5 -6.70 -11.89 13.72
CA GLY A 5 -5.88 -12.59 14.69
C GLY A 5 -6.06 -12.15 16.14
N THR A 6 -6.93 -11.18 16.43
CA THR A 6 -7.31 -10.86 17.81
C THR A 6 -7.97 -12.08 18.45
N GLY A 7 -7.45 -12.52 19.60
CA GLY A 7 -7.95 -13.67 20.34
C GLY A 7 -7.27 -15.01 19.99
N PHE A 8 -6.26 -15.05 19.10
CA PHE A 8 -5.46 -16.26 18.91
C PHE A 8 -4.52 -16.50 20.09
N ASN A 9 -4.43 -17.75 20.53
CA ASN A 9 -3.48 -18.18 21.55
C ASN A 9 -2.32 -18.94 20.91
N ASN A 10 -1.12 -18.41 21.08
CA ASN A 10 0.11 -18.93 20.46
C ASN A 10 0.45 -20.38 20.89
N GLU A 11 0.01 -20.82 22.07
CA GLU A 11 0.27 -22.16 22.57
C GLU A 11 -0.72 -23.23 22.04
N MET A 12 -1.84 -22.79 21.49
CA MET A 12 -2.87 -23.64 20.90
C MET A 12 -2.56 -23.94 19.44
N THR A 13 -3.05 -25.08 18.95
CA THR A 13 -2.99 -25.48 17.54
C THR A 13 -3.85 -24.57 16.67
N GLY A 14 -3.65 -24.62 15.35
CA GLY A 14 -4.50 -23.89 14.40
C GLY A 14 -5.97 -24.30 14.54
N ARG A 15 -6.24 -25.59 14.69
CA ARG A 15 -7.59 -26.12 14.89
C ARG A 15 -8.24 -25.58 16.16
N GLU A 16 -7.55 -25.60 17.29
CA GLU A 16 -8.06 -25.06 18.56
C GLU A 16 -8.30 -23.54 18.46
N ASN A 17 -7.44 -22.82 17.75
CA ASN A 17 -7.64 -21.41 17.51
C ASN A 17 -8.85 -21.11 16.61
N ILE A 18 -9.20 -21.96 15.65
CA ILE A 18 -10.44 -21.84 14.87
C ILE A 18 -11.65 -21.86 15.80
N TYR A 19 -11.73 -22.81 16.72
CA TYR A 19 -12.84 -22.89 17.69
C TYR A 19 -12.86 -21.71 18.62
N MET A 20 -11.70 -21.32 19.17
CA MET A 20 -11.61 -20.21 20.10
C MET A 20 -11.97 -18.87 19.44
N ASN A 21 -11.39 -18.60 18.28
CA ASN A 21 -11.65 -17.36 17.55
C ASN A 21 -13.09 -17.31 17.02
N GLY A 22 -13.61 -18.44 16.49
CA GLY A 22 -15.01 -18.57 16.09
C GLY A 22 -15.96 -18.22 17.24
N ALA A 23 -15.71 -18.74 18.46
CA ALA A 23 -16.52 -18.43 19.63
C ALA A 23 -16.43 -16.95 20.04
N ILE A 24 -15.24 -16.33 19.97
CA ILE A 24 -15.04 -14.89 20.21
C ILE A 24 -15.84 -14.06 19.20
N LEU A 25 -15.89 -14.49 17.95
CA LEU A 25 -16.62 -13.84 16.87
C LEU A 25 -18.13 -14.17 16.85
N GLY A 26 -18.62 -14.95 17.81
CA GLY A 26 -20.03 -15.25 18.01
C GLY A 26 -20.54 -16.55 17.38
N MET A 27 -19.66 -17.38 16.80
CA MET A 27 -20.06 -18.70 16.28
C MET A 27 -20.33 -19.69 17.43
N THR A 28 -21.39 -20.44 17.28
CA THR A 28 -21.61 -21.63 18.12
C THR A 28 -20.65 -22.76 17.73
N ARG A 29 -20.41 -23.71 18.63
CA ARG A 29 -19.58 -24.87 18.32
C ARG A 29 -20.10 -25.67 17.11
N ALA A 30 -21.42 -25.83 17.02
CA ALA A 30 -22.05 -26.54 15.89
C ALA A 30 -21.80 -25.79 14.54
N GLU A 31 -21.81 -24.47 14.52
CA GLU A 31 -21.47 -23.67 13.33
C GLU A 31 -20.00 -23.85 12.96
N VAL A 32 -19.08 -23.82 13.94
CA VAL A 32 -17.67 -24.10 13.68
C VAL A 32 -17.49 -25.51 13.14
N ASP A 33 -18.11 -26.55 13.77
CA ASP A 33 -18.04 -27.95 13.34
C ASP A 33 -18.52 -28.09 11.86
N SER A 34 -19.53 -27.34 11.45
CA SER A 34 -20.06 -27.38 10.08
C SER A 34 -19.18 -26.72 9.03
N LYS A 35 -18.28 -25.81 9.43
CA LYS A 35 -17.46 -24.98 8.54
C LYS A 35 -15.97 -25.24 8.65
N ILE A 36 -15.53 -26.02 9.62
CA ILE A 36 -14.10 -26.17 9.96
C ILE A 36 -13.25 -26.64 8.77
N ASP A 37 -13.76 -27.59 8.00
CA ASP A 37 -13.04 -28.13 6.83
C ASP A 37 -12.89 -27.05 5.74
N GLN A 38 -13.92 -26.23 5.52
CA GLN A 38 -13.87 -25.10 4.58
C GLN A 38 -12.90 -24.02 5.05
N ILE A 39 -12.88 -23.72 6.35
CA ILE A 39 -11.95 -22.76 6.96
C ILE A 39 -10.51 -23.23 6.78
N ILE A 40 -10.23 -24.51 7.05
CA ILE A 40 -8.90 -25.10 6.91
C ILE A 40 -8.45 -25.07 5.45
N GLU A 41 -9.30 -25.51 4.52
CA GLU A 41 -9.01 -25.50 3.09
C GLU A 41 -8.77 -24.07 2.58
N PHE A 42 -9.60 -23.11 3.01
CA PHE A 42 -9.46 -21.72 2.61
C PHE A 42 -8.13 -21.13 3.11
N SER A 43 -7.72 -21.44 4.33
CA SER A 43 -6.48 -20.93 4.95
C SER A 43 -5.19 -21.44 4.31
N GLU A 44 -5.25 -22.55 3.57
CA GLU A 44 -4.08 -23.28 3.04
C GLU A 44 -3.10 -23.77 4.12
N CYS A 45 -3.58 -23.89 5.38
CA CYS A 45 -2.76 -24.30 6.52
C CYS A 45 -2.99 -25.77 6.93
N GLY A 46 -3.63 -26.59 6.08
CA GLY A 46 -4.06 -27.95 6.39
C GLY A 46 -2.96 -28.85 6.97
N ASP A 47 -1.77 -28.85 6.36
CA ASP A 47 -0.63 -29.66 6.82
C ASP A 47 -0.10 -29.27 8.21
N PHE A 48 -0.42 -28.07 8.67
CA PHE A 48 0.05 -27.51 9.94
C PHE A 48 -1.08 -27.29 10.95
N ILE A 49 -2.31 -27.67 10.62
CA ILE A 49 -3.49 -27.29 11.41
C ILE A 49 -3.45 -27.80 12.85
N ASP A 50 -2.82 -28.93 13.10
CA ASP A 50 -2.65 -29.51 14.42
C ASP A 50 -1.30 -29.16 15.08
N THR A 51 -0.60 -28.17 14.51
CA THR A 51 0.64 -27.57 15.07
C THR A 51 0.31 -26.28 15.83
N PRO A 52 0.95 -26.02 17.00
CA PRO A 52 0.79 -24.73 17.70
C PRO A 52 1.14 -23.52 16.83
N VAL A 53 0.27 -22.48 16.85
CA VAL A 53 0.41 -21.32 15.95
C VAL A 53 1.66 -20.47 16.21
N LYS A 54 2.32 -20.62 17.35
CA LYS A 54 3.67 -20.04 17.58
C LYS A 54 4.73 -20.51 16.58
N ARG A 55 4.49 -21.63 15.87
CA ARG A 55 5.37 -22.15 14.82
C ARG A 55 4.95 -21.72 13.42
N TYR A 56 3.85 -20.99 13.28
CA TYR A 56 3.39 -20.48 12.00
C TYR A 56 4.26 -19.32 11.53
N SER A 57 4.41 -19.18 10.22
CA SER A 57 4.87 -17.91 9.67
C SER A 57 3.81 -16.83 9.89
N SER A 58 4.22 -15.56 9.85
CA SER A 58 3.27 -14.44 9.95
C SER A 58 2.16 -14.54 8.89
N GLY A 59 2.50 -14.99 7.67
CA GLY A 59 1.54 -15.20 6.59
C GLY A 59 0.53 -16.30 6.90
N MET A 60 0.97 -17.45 7.43
CA MET A 60 0.07 -18.56 7.84
C MET A 60 -0.89 -18.14 8.95
N PHE A 61 -0.35 -17.42 9.95
CA PHE A 61 -1.15 -16.90 11.06
C PHE A 61 -2.31 -16.04 10.56
N VAL A 62 -2.01 -15.08 9.69
CA VAL A 62 -3.00 -14.15 9.18
C VAL A 62 -3.97 -14.83 8.20
N LYS A 63 -3.48 -15.77 7.36
CA LYS A 63 -4.33 -16.59 6.48
C LYS A 63 -5.38 -17.35 7.29
N LEU A 64 -4.98 -18.01 8.40
CA LEU A 64 -5.90 -18.75 9.25
C LEU A 64 -6.92 -17.84 9.93
N ALA A 65 -6.47 -16.73 10.51
CA ALA A 65 -7.34 -15.79 11.21
C ALA A 65 -8.37 -15.14 10.26
N PHE A 66 -7.95 -14.74 9.05
CA PHE A 66 -8.86 -14.24 8.03
C PHE A 66 -9.87 -15.32 7.59
N SER A 67 -9.43 -16.57 7.47
CA SER A 67 -10.31 -17.67 7.05
C SER A 67 -11.45 -17.89 8.02
N VAL A 68 -11.23 -17.79 9.34
CA VAL A 68 -12.30 -17.85 10.33
C VAL A 68 -13.28 -16.70 10.12
N ALA A 69 -12.77 -15.47 10.00
CA ALA A 69 -13.59 -14.27 9.84
C ALA A 69 -14.44 -14.29 8.54
N ALA A 70 -13.87 -14.77 7.44
CA ALA A 70 -14.55 -14.87 6.14
C ALA A 70 -15.68 -15.89 6.08
N HIS A 71 -15.77 -16.80 7.09
CA HIS A 71 -16.81 -17.82 7.18
C HIS A 71 -17.86 -17.53 8.27
N LEU A 72 -17.86 -16.30 8.84
CA LEU A 72 -18.92 -15.87 9.75
C LEU A 72 -20.24 -15.69 9.01
N ASP A 73 -21.34 -16.04 9.67
CA ASP A 73 -22.69 -15.77 9.18
C ASP A 73 -23.21 -14.44 9.78
N SER A 74 -22.56 -13.31 9.42
CA SER A 74 -23.02 -11.98 9.85
C SER A 74 -23.79 -11.29 8.73
N GLU A 75 -24.87 -10.60 9.05
CA GLU A 75 -25.63 -9.78 8.08
C GLU A 75 -24.81 -8.57 7.60
N ILE A 76 -23.96 -8.02 8.49
CA ILE A 76 -23.11 -6.88 8.20
C ILE A 76 -21.67 -7.25 8.59
N MET A 77 -20.74 -7.13 7.66
CA MET A 77 -19.32 -7.35 7.87
C MET A 77 -18.55 -6.03 7.71
N VAL A 78 -17.75 -5.66 8.70
CA VAL A 78 -16.89 -4.46 8.65
C VAL A 78 -15.43 -4.91 8.54
N MET A 79 -14.76 -4.46 7.50
CA MET A 79 -13.37 -4.83 7.18
C MET A 79 -12.52 -3.57 7.04
N ASP A 80 -11.42 -3.51 7.78
CA ASP A 80 -10.48 -2.39 7.81
C ASP A 80 -9.13 -2.83 7.23
N GLU A 81 -8.81 -2.42 6.01
CA GLU A 81 -7.55 -2.69 5.26
C GLU A 81 -7.03 -4.15 5.23
N VAL A 82 -7.74 -5.07 5.84
CA VAL A 82 -7.27 -6.42 6.18
C VAL A 82 -7.07 -7.33 4.97
N LEU A 83 -7.52 -6.91 3.77
CA LEU A 83 -7.40 -7.72 2.54
C LEU A 83 -5.99 -7.74 1.93
N ALA A 84 -5.08 -6.87 2.38
CA ALA A 84 -3.69 -6.83 1.92
C ALA A 84 -2.80 -7.91 2.56
N VAL A 85 -3.39 -9.03 3.01
CA VAL A 85 -2.73 -10.06 3.80
C VAL A 85 -2.35 -11.28 2.98
N GLY A 86 -1.17 -11.82 3.24
CA GLY A 86 -0.66 -13.02 2.58
C GLY A 86 -0.01 -12.73 1.23
N ASP A 87 0.10 -13.76 0.40
CA ASP A 87 0.59 -13.62 -0.97
C ASP A 87 -0.53 -13.19 -1.93
N MET A 88 -0.16 -12.74 -3.15
CA MET A 88 -1.13 -12.26 -4.15
C MET A 88 -2.24 -13.26 -4.47
N LYS A 89 -1.94 -14.56 -4.45
CA LYS A 89 -2.93 -15.60 -4.73
C LYS A 89 -3.98 -15.67 -3.62
N PHE A 90 -3.55 -15.59 -2.38
CA PHE A 90 -4.45 -15.58 -1.23
C PHE A 90 -5.28 -14.28 -1.17
N GLN A 91 -4.68 -13.13 -1.51
CA GLN A 91 -5.42 -11.86 -1.62
C GLN A 91 -6.55 -11.97 -2.65
N GLN A 92 -6.30 -12.51 -3.84
CA GLN A 92 -7.35 -12.73 -4.85
C GLN A 92 -8.45 -13.68 -4.35
N LYS A 93 -8.08 -14.73 -3.60
CA LYS A 93 -9.03 -15.65 -2.98
C LYS A 93 -9.92 -14.95 -1.95
N CYS A 94 -9.33 -14.05 -1.14
CA CYS A 94 -10.07 -13.22 -0.19
C CYS A 94 -11.06 -12.28 -0.90
N LEU A 95 -10.61 -11.59 -1.96
CA LEU A 95 -11.45 -10.69 -2.76
C LEU A 95 -12.63 -11.45 -3.39
N GLY A 96 -12.38 -12.63 -3.97
CA GLY A 96 -13.42 -13.50 -4.51
C GLY A 96 -14.46 -13.89 -3.45
N LYS A 97 -14.01 -14.35 -2.27
CA LYS A 97 -14.92 -14.69 -1.17
C LYS A 97 -15.77 -13.52 -0.72
N MET A 98 -15.20 -12.31 -0.63
CA MET A 98 -15.98 -11.11 -0.24
C MET A 98 -17.01 -10.73 -1.29
N SER A 99 -16.67 -10.85 -2.57
CA SER A 99 -17.61 -10.64 -3.66
C SER A 99 -18.77 -11.63 -3.61
N ASP A 100 -18.51 -12.91 -3.31
CA ASP A 100 -19.54 -13.93 -3.15
C ASP A 100 -20.46 -13.64 -1.97
N VAL A 101 -19.89 -13.26 -0.82
CA VAL A 101 -20.64 -12.89 0.39
C VAL A 101 -21.56 -11.70 0.13
N ALA A 102 -21.07 -10.66 -0.54
CA ALA A 102 -21.87 -9.47 -0.86
C ALA A 102 -22.94 -9.75 -1.94
N GLY A 103 -22.57 -10.49 -2.99
CA GLY A 103 -23.42 -10.69 -4.16
C GLY A 103 -24.42 -11.85 -4.02
N GLN A 104 -23.93 -13.04 -3.69
CA GLN A 104 -24.76 -14.25 -3.68
C GLN A 104 -25.49 -14.47 -2.35
N GLU A 105 -24.86 -14.09 -1.23
CA GLU A 105 -25.42 -14.26 0.11
C GLU A 105 -26.26 -13.04 0.56
N GLY A 106 -26.24 -11.93 -0.22
CA GLY A 106 -27.04 -10.73 0.04
C GLY A 106 -26.65 -9.96 1.30
N ARG A 107 -25.42 -10.14 1.78
CA ARG A 107 -24.91 -9.49 2.99
C ARG A 107 -24.32 -8.12 2.70
N THR A 108 -24.30 -7.25 3.69
CA THR A 108 -23.65 -5.95 3.60
C THR A 108 -22.19 -6.03 4.01
N VAL A 109 -21.26 -5.67 3.11
CA VAL A 109 -19.83 -5.56 3.43
C VAL A 109 -19.45 -4.08 3.44
N LEU A 110 -19.01 -3.58 4.60
CA LEU A 110 -18.41 -2.26 4.75
C LEU A 110 -16.90 -2.41 4.69
N TYR A 111 -16.30 -1.96 3.61
CA TYR A 111 -14.87 -2.06 3.37
C TYR A 111 -14.21 -0.69 3.50
N VAL A 112 -13.26 -0.56 4.43
CA VAL A 112 -12.48 0.65 4.65
C VAL A 112 -11.11 0.44 4.01
N SER A 113 -10.72 1.30 3.09
CA SER A 113 -9.42 1.22 2.43
C SER A 113 -9.03 2.57 1.81
N HIS A 114 -7.73 2.77 1.67
CA HIS A 114 -7.14 3.82 0.85
C HIS A 114 -6.71 3.30 -0.54
N ASN A 115 -6.84 2.00 -0.82
CA ASN A 115 -6.49 1.40 -2.11
C ASN A 115 -7.67 1.47 -3.09
N MET A 116 -7.65 2.45 -3.98
CA MET A 116 -8.73 2.69 -4.95
C MET A 116 -8.91 1.55 -5.94
N SER A 117 -7.86 0.79 -6.26
CA SER A 117 -7.95 -0.40 -7.11
C SER A 117 -8.84 -1.48 -6.47
N THR A 118 -8.66 -1.72 -5.18
CA THR A 118 -9.49 -2.67 -4.42
C THR A 118 -10.92 -2.15 -4.24
N ILE A 119 -11.08 -0.84 -4.00
CA ILE A 119 -12.39 -0.18 -3.92
C ILE A 119 -13.18 -0.38 -5.23
N ARG A 120 -12.56 -0.13 -6.40
CA ARG A 120 -13.18 -0.37 -7.71
C ARG A 120 -13.62 -1.81 -7.93
N GLN A 121 -12.85 -2.75 -7.40
CA GLN A 121 -13.11 -4.18 -7.61
C GLN A 121 -14.24 -4.72 -6.72
N LEU A 122 -14.34 -4.23 -5.47
CA LEU A 122 -15.23 -4.79 -4.46
C LEU A 122 -16.50 -3.97 -4.21
N CYS A 123 -16.40 -2.65 -4.33
CA CYS A 123 -17.47 -1.76 -3.89
C CYS A 123 -18.44 -1.43 -5.03
N THR A 124 -19.70 -1.35 -4.69
CA THR A 124 -20.78 -0.85 -5.60
C THR A 124 -21.22 0.56 -5.23
N ARG A 125 -20.88 1.02 -4.03
CA ARG A 125 -21.16 2.35 -3.48
C ARG A 125 -20.04 2.74 -2.54
N CYS A 126 -19.68 4.02 -2.51
CA CYS A 126 -18.66 4.54 -1.63
C CYS A 126 -19.17 5.73 -0.81
N VAL A 127 -18.63 5.83 0.40
CA VAL A 127 -18.79 6.99 1.28
C VAL A 127 -17.40 7.59 1.51
N VAL A 128 -17.20 8.85 1.13
CA VAL A 128 -15.94 9.56 1.35
C VAL A 128 -16.05 10.35 2.64
N LEU A 129 -15.07 10.14 3.53
CA LEU A 129 -14.96 10.84 4.81
C LEU A 129 -13.78 11.82 4.75
N ASP A 130 -14.00 13.05 5.16
CA ASP A 130 -12.96 14.04 5.43
C ASP A 130 -13.16 14.62 6.83
N GLN A 131 -12.11 14.62 7.64
CA GLN A 131 -12.12 15.07 9.04
C GLN A 131 -13.33 14.57 9.85
N GLY A 132 -13.72 13.30 9.63
CA GLY A 132 -14.84 12.67 10.31
C GLY A 132 -16.23 13.06 9.80
N ARG A 133 -16.32 13.79 8.69
CA ARG A 133 -17.58 14.18 8.04
C ARG A 133 -17.73 13.47 6.70
N VAL A 134 -18.96 13.08 6.38
CA VAL A 134 -19.30 12.57 5.05
C VAL A 134 -19.31 13.76 4.08
N ILE A 135 -18.44 13.73 3.07
CA ILE A 135 -18.35 14.74 2.01
C ILE A 135 -18.93 14.23 0.68
N PHE A 136 -19.02 12.90 0.51
CA PHE A 136 -19.66 12.29 -0.64
C PHE A 136 -20.24 10.92 -0.26
N ASP A 137 -21.34 10.54 -0.91
CA ASP A 137 -22.00 9.23 -0.80
C ASP A 137 -22.65 8.88 -2.13
N GLY A 138 -22.14 7.83 -2.81
CA GLY A 138 -22.66 7.48 -4.13
C GLY A 138 -21.78 6.51 -4.92
N ASP A 139 -21.75 6.73 -6.23
CA ASP A 139 -21.02 5.94 -7.21
C ASP A 139 -19.51 5.88 -6.93
N VAL A 140 -18.89 4.73 -7.23
CA VAL A 140 -17.49 4.43 -6.92
C VAL A 140 -16.53 5.40 -7.62
N GLU A 141 -16.70 5.64 -8.93
CA GLU A 141 -15.78 6.49 -9.68
C GLU A 141 -15.92 7.96 -9.27
N GLN A 142 -17.15 8.42 -8.98
CA GLN A 142 -17.37 9.77 -8.47
C GLN A 142 -16.78 9.94 -7.06
N ALA A 143 -16.93 8.95 -6.19
CA ALA A 143 -16.33 8.95 -4.86
C ALA A 143 -14.81 9.01 -4.93
N ILE A 144 -14.19 8.23 -5.82
CA ILE A 144 -12.75 8.25 -6.05
C ILE A 144 -12.31 9.64 -6.54
N ALA A 145 -13.03 10.25 -7.48
CA ALA A 145 -12.72 11.60 -7.94
C ALA A 145 -12.75 12.61 -6.79
N VAL A 146 -13.80 12.61 -5.98
CA VAL A 146 -13.91 13.48 -4.79
C VAL A 146 -12.79 13.22 -3.79
N TYR A 147 -12.48 11.94 -3.49
CA TYR A 147 -11.38 11.56 -2.61
C TYR A 147 -10.04 12.07 -3.13
N MET A 148 -9.85 12.01 -4.44
CA MET A 148 -8.65 12.49 -5.13
C MET A 148 -8.51 14.01 -5.10
N GLU A 149 -9.59 14.78 -5.18
CA GLU A 149 -9.57 16.23 -5.10
C GLU A 149 -9.15 16.75 -3.72
N THR A 150 -9.38 15.97 -2.66
CA THR A 150 -9.06 16.38 -1.28
C THR A 150 -7.57 16.30 -0.94
N THR A 151 -6.71 15.71 -1.78
CA THR A 151 -5.28 15.62 -1.50
C THR A 151 -4.58 16.93 -1.87
N ASP A 152 -3.91 17.51 -0.90
CA ASP A 152 -3.27 18.80 -1.05
C ASP A 152 -1.92 18.68 -1.78
N VAL A 153 -1.88 19.02 -3.08
CA VAL A 153 -0.65 19.15 -3.88
C VAL A 153 0.11 20.46 -3.58
N ASN A 154 -0.30 21.22 -2.57
CA ASN A 154 0.38 22.45 -2.16
C ASN A 154 1.42 22.22 -1.07
N VAL A 155 1.57 21.00 -0.57
CA VAL A 155 2.57 20.68 0.45
C VAL A 155 3.93 20.50 -0.22
N VAL A 156 4.85 21.42 0.08
CA VAL A 156 6.24 21.38 -0.42
C VAL A 156 7.25 21.09 0.68
N HIS A 157 6.84 21.15 1.93
CA HIS A 157 7.66 20.87 3.12
C HIS A 157 6.96 19.84 4.02
N TYR A 158 7.67 18.81 4.40
CA TYR A 158 7.20 17.75 5.29
C TYR A 158 8.12 17.65 6.52
N ASP A 159 7.56 17.88 7.71
CA ASP A 159 8.20 17.52 8.98
C ASP A 159 7.89 16.04 9.28
N LEU A 160 8.94 15.23 9.42
CA LEU A 160 8.82 13.78 9.59
C LEU A 160 9.13 13.33 11.02
N MET A 161 9.31 14.26 11.95
CA MET A 161 9.70 13.90 13.33
C MET A 161 8.61 13.10 14.05
N ASP A 162 7.35 13.49 13.89
CA ASP A 162 6.21 12.84 14.55
C ASP A 162 5.45 11.86 13.64
N VAL A 163 5.90 11.68 12.39
CA VAL A 163 5.28 10.74 11.45
C VAL A 163 5.56 9.30 11.86
N SER A 164 4.53 8.46 11.78
CA SER A 164 4.62 7.02 12.00
C SER A 164 5.59 6.35 11.02
N ARG A 165 6.19 5.23 11.43
CA ARG A 165 7.09 4.44 10.59
C ARG A 165 6.45 3.09 10.26
N MET A 166 6.79 2.54 9.10
CA MET A 166 6.22 1.29 8.57
C MET A 166 6.31 0.11 9.54
N ASN A 167 7.34 0.10 10.40
CA ASN A 167 7.49 -0.93 11.43
C ASN A 167 8.20 -0.38 12.67
N ALA A 168 8.16 -1.12 13.77
CA ALA A 168 8.70 -0.71 15.06
C ALA A 168 10.24 -0.55 15.10
N SER A 169 10.99 -1.05 14.13
CA SER A 169 12.45 -0.92 14.03
C SER A 169 12.89 0.25 13.16
N ALA A 170 12.06 0.67 12.21
CA ALA A 170 12.34 1.80 11.33
C ALA A 170 12.42 3.13 12.11
N GLY A 171 13.32 4.01 11.70
CA GLY A 171 13.55 5.31 12.33
C GLY A 171 14.37 5.28 13.63
N LYS A 172 14.84 4.10 14.10
CA LYS A 172 15.64 3.99 15.33
C LYS A 172 17.13 4.12 15.09
N ARG A 173 17.63 3.47 14.05
CA ARG A 173 19.07 3.47 13.69
C ARG A 173 19.43 4.64 12.78
N MET A 174 18.51 5.03 11.92
CA MET A 174 18.53 6.23 11.08
C MET A 174 17.14 6.83 11.09
N ARG A 175 17.04 8.16 10.97
CA ARG A 175 15.76 8.87 10.92
C ARG A 175 15.82 9.99 9.89
N LEU A 176 14.85 10.02 9.00
CA LEU A 176 14.52 11.16 8.16
C LEU A 176 13.79 12.19 9.03
N GLU A 177 14.23 13.44 9.00
CA GLU A 177 13.66 14.54 9.79
C GLU A 177 12.77 15.43 8.96
N THR A 178 13.19 15.80 7.74
CA THR A 178 12.39 16.60 6.81
C THR A 178 12.51 16.12 5.37
N LEU A 179 11.53 16.46 4.57
CA LEU A 179 11.60 16.39 3.11
C LEU A 179 11.01 17.68 2.50
N ASP A 180 11.72 18.25 1.53
CA ASP A 180 11.35 19.49 0.83
C ASP A 180 11.38 19.28 -0.68
N PHE A 181 10.38 19.79 -1.40
CA PHE A 181 10.46 20.05 -2.84
C PHE A 181 11.18 21.38 -3.07
N VAL A 182 12.40 21.33 -3.63
CA VAL A 182 13.30 22.49 -3.66
C VAL A 182 12.89 23.49 -4.72
N GLY A 183 12.76 24.77 -4.31
CA GLY A 183 12.51 25.91 -5.21
C GLY A 183 11.07 25.99 -5.71
N LYS A 184 10.11 25.39 -5.01
CA LYS A 184 8.70 25.35 -5.38
C LYS A 184 7.81 25.92 -4.28
N GLU A 185 6.71 26.54 -4.68
CA GLU A 185 5.63 26.98 -3.80
C GLU A 185 4.45 25.97 -3.82
N SER A 186 4.42 25.09 -4.82
CA SER A 186 3.49 23.97 -4.93
C SER A 186 4.22 22.74 -5.47
N SER A 187 3.71 21.55 -5.22
CA SER A 187 4.28 20.29 -5.74
C SER A 187 3.76 19.95 -7.15
N VAL A 188 3.57 20.96 -7.99
CA VAL A 188 3.18 20.82 -9.41
C VAL A 188 4.41 21.00 -10.30
N PHE A 189 4.62 20.05 -11.23
CA PHE A 189 5.79 20.01 -12.10
C PHE A 189 5.35 19.74 -13.54
N ALA A 190 6.00 20.41 -14.50
CA ALA A 190 5.88 19.98 -15.90
C ALA A 190 6.66 18.66 -16.11
N ASP A 191 6.22 17.84 -17.04
CA ASP A 191 6.91 16.59 -17.45
C ASP A 191 8.34 16.84 -17.95
N THR A 192 8.63 18.06 -18.41
CA THR A 192 9.95 18.52 -18.84
C THR A 192 10.81 19.09 -17.72
N GLU A 193 10.25 19.27 -16.52
CA GLU A 193 10.92 19.82 -15.34
C GLU A 193 11.36 18.71 -14.39
N LYS A 194 12.60 18.75 -13.95
CA LYS A 194 13.11 17.79 -12.96
C LYS A 194 12.66 18.15 -11.55
N ILE A 195 12.19 17.15 -10.83
CA ILE A 195 11.74 17.27 -9.45
C ILE A 195 12.96 17.20 -8.53
N ARG A 196 13.30 18.32 -7.87
CA ARG A 196 14.40 18.38 -6.92
C ARG A 196 13.87 18.21 -5.50
N VAL A 197 14.44 17.27 -4.77
CA VAL A 197 14.04 16.92 -3.41
C VAL A 197 15.23 17.04 -2.48
N ARG A 198 15.03 17.69 -1.34
CA ARG A 198 16.00 17.77 -0.25
C ARG A 198 15.47 17.01 0.94
N ILE A 199 16.29 16.18 1.54
CA ILE A 199 16.01 15.49 2.79
C ILE A 199 17.04 15.86 3.85
N THR A 200 16.60 15.96 5.10
CA THR A 200 17.51 16.00 6.26
C THR A 200 17.37 14.73 7.07
N TRP A 201 18.48 14.23 7.61
CA TRP A 201 18.49 12.95 8.29
C TRP A 201 19.65 12.80 9.27
N ARG A 202 19.48 11.92 10.26
CA ARG A 202 20.50 11.57 11.26
C ARG A 202 20.61 10.06 11.42
N VAL A 203 21.76 9.64 11.96
CA VAL A 203 21.99 8.24 12.36
C VAL A 203 22.35 8.17 13.85
N SER A 204 21.97 7.07 14.50
CA SER A 204 22.31 6.77 15.90
C SER A 204 23.55 5.90 16.04
N GLU A 205 24.00 5.27 14.96
CA GLU A 205 25.20 4.44 14.88
C GLU A 205 25.90 4.65 13.53
N PRO A 206 27.20 4.28 13.38
CA PRO A 206 27.92 4.46 12.14
C PRO A 206 27.45 3.49 11.05
N PHE A 207 27.36 3.97 9.79
CA PHE A 207 27.09 3.18 8.60
C PHE A 207 28.19 3.38 7.57
N ALA A 208 28.62 2.30 6.90
CA ALA A 208 29.55 2.35 5.78
C ALA A 208 28.91 2.89 4.49
N GLY A 209 27.60 2.70 4.33
CA GLY A 209 26.80 3.23 3.23
C GLY A 209 25.33 3.20 3.58
N VAL A 210 24.65 4.30 3.32
CA VAL A 210 23.20 4.43 3.45
C VAL A 210 22.62 4.52 2.04
N HIS A 211 21.60 3.73 1.75
CA HIS A 211 20.97 3.68 0.43
C HIS A 211 19.53 4.20 0.50
N LEU A 212 19.13 4.91 -0.55
CA LEU A 212 17.78 5.45 -0.70
C LEU A 212 17.19 4.98 -2.03
N LYS A 213 15.91 4.68 -2.05
CA LYS A 213 15.09 4.52 -3.26
C LYS A 213 13.73 5.18 -3.07
N LEU A 214 13.10 5.55 -4.16
CA LEU A 214 11.72 6.02 -4.20
C LEU A 214 10.83 4.90 -4.74
N ASN A 215 9.68 4.72 -4.10
CA ASN A 215 8.60 3.86 -4.61
C ASN A 215 7.49 4.78 -5.10
N LEU A 216 7.32 4.86 -6.41
CA LEU A 216 6.34 5.70 -7.05
C LEU A 216 4.99 5.01 -7.17
N HIS A 217 3.96 5.74 -6.87
CA HIS A 217 2.57 5.33 -7.03
C HIS A 217 1.80 6.43 -7.76
N PHE A 218 0.82 6.02 -8.52
CA PHE A 218 -0.23 6.92 -8.94
C PHE A 218 -1.14 7.20 -7.73
N ARG A 219 -1.88 8.30 -7.78
CA ARG A 219 -2.67 8.75 -6.63
C ARG A 219 -3.68 7.74 -6.09
N ASP A 220 -4.19 6.84 -6.94
CA ASP A 220 -5.06 5.74 -6.55
C ASP A 220 -4.33 4.55 -5.91
N SER A 221 -3.09 4.76 -5.46
CA SER A 221 -2.16 3.77 -4.91
C SER A 221 -1.72 2.68 -5.90
N THR A 222 -2.04 2.82 -7.19
CA THR A 222 -1.52 1.92 -8.23
C THR A 222 0.00 2.10 -8.32
N PRO A 223 0.80 1.02 -8.16
CA PRO A 223 2.24 1.10 -8.31
C PRO A 223 2.63 1.55 -9.73
N VAL A 224 3.49 2.54 -9.82
CA VAL A 224 4.08 3.02 -11.09
C VAL A 224 5.45 2.41 -11.29
N GLY A 225 6.28 2.42 -10.25
CA GLY A 225 7.62 1.87 -10.31
C GLY A 225 8.49 2.23 -9.13
N ILE A 226 9.75 1.84 -9.20
CA ILE A 226 10.77 2.17 -8.20
C ILE A 226 11.98 2.79 -8.89
N THR A 227 12.67 3.71 -8.21
CA THR A 227 13.98 4.16 -8.68
C THR A 227 15.06 3.14 -8.35
N HIS A 228 16.15 3.11 -9.13
CA HIS A 228 17.35 2.40 -8.70
C HIS A 228 17.86 3.02 -7.40
N PRO A 229 18.37 2.19 -6.46
CA PRO A 229 18.95 2.70 -5.22
C PRO A 229 20.15 3.61 -5.46
N VAL A 230 20.21 4.72 -4.73
CA VAL A 230 21.38 5.59 -4.68
C VAL A 230 22.07 5.47 -3.34
N ASN A 231 23.41 5.47 -3.33
CA ASN A 231 24.21 5.46 -2.13
C ASN A 231 24.42 6.90 -1.65
N LEU A 232 23.94 7.21 -0.45
CA LEU A 232 24.12 8.53 0.20
C LEU A 232 25.48 8.67 0.87
N GLY A 233 26.29 7.59 0.89
CA GLY A 233 27.61 7.57 1.50
C GLY A 233 27.63 7.04 2.94
N ALA A 234 28.81 7.14 3.56
CA ALA A 234 29.01 6.76 4.96
C ALA A 234 28.44 7.82 5.91
N ALA A 235 27.91 7.36 7.04
CA ALA A 235 27.33 8.24 8.05
C ALA A 235 27.80 7.89 9.47
N VAL A 236 27.92 8.90 10.31
CA VAL A 236 28.32 8.78 11.71
C VAL A 236 27.36 9.53 12.63
N PRO A 237 27.16 9.07 13.87
CA PRO A 237 26.27 9.73 14.82
C PRO A 237 26.66 11.19 15.11
N GLY A 238 25.68 11.99 15.56
CA GLY A 238 25.90 13.35 16.03
C GLY A 238 25.94 14.42 14.93
N LYS A 239 25.78 14.03 13.66
CA LYS A 239 25.67 14.96 12.52
C LYS A 239 24.27 14.99 11.95
N LEU A 240 23.84 16.17 11.51
CA LEU A 240 22.69 16.34 10.63
C LEU A 240 23.22 16.30 9.18
N TYR A 241 22.72 15.34 8.43
CA TYR A 241 23.01 15.22 7.01
C TYR A 241 21.92 15.91 6.19
N THR A 242 22.32 16.57 5.12
CA THR A 242 21.42 17.12 4.12
C THR A 242 21.78 16.52 2.78
N THR A 243 20.82 15.91 2.12
CA THR A 243 20.99 15.31 0.80
C THR A 243 19.97 15.90 -0.17
N GLU A 244 20.43 16.39 -1.30
CA GLU A 244 19.59 16.77 -2.44
C GLU A 244 19.73 15.72 -3.52
N PHE A 245 18.59 15.33 -4.12
CA PHE A 245 18.56 14.46 -5.28
C PHE A 245 17.53 14.97 -6.29
N GLU A 246 17.67 14.50 -7.50
CA GLU A 246 16.84 14.90 -8.64
C GLU A 246 16.13 13.66 -9.20
N PHE A 247 14.83 13.80 -9.44
CA PHE A 247 13.99 12.81 -10.08
C PHE A 247 13.46 13.37 -11.40
N ASP A 248 13.54 12.57 -12.47
CA ASP A 248 13.08 12.96 -13.81
C ASP A 248 11.68 12.39 -14.06
N PRO A 249 10.62 13.24 -14.12
CA PRO A 249 9.26 12.80 -14.33
C PRO A 249 8.89 12.61 -15.82
N SER A 250 9.82 12.78 -16.76
CA SER A 250 9.53 12.81 -18.21
C SER A 250 8.87 11.56 -18.78
N LEU A 251 8.93 10.44 -18.05
CA LEU A 251 8.24 9.21 -18.42
C LEU A 251 6.84 9.10 -17.81
N LEU A 252 6.45 10.00 -16.92
CA LEU A 252 5.13 9.97 -16.30
C LEU A 252 4.10 10.68 -17.18
N GLY A 253 2.92 10.11 -17.30
CA GLY A 253 1.77 10.77 -17.89
C GLY A 253 1.26 11.91 -16.98
N GLU A 254 0.42 12.77 -17.53
CA GLU A 254 -0.31 13.77 -16.73
C GLU A 254 -1.08 13.12 -15.60
N GLY A 255 -1.01 13.72 -14.41
CA GLY A 255 -1.75 13.25 -13.26
C GLY A 255 -1.06 13.49 -11.94
N GLN A 256 -1.71 13.01 -10.90
CA GLN A 256 -1.24 13.15 -9.54
C GLN A 256 -0.60 11.85 -9.08
N TYR A 257 0.57 11.99 -8.48
CA TYR A 257 1.43 10.92 -8.03
C TYR A 257 1.87 11.17 -6.60
N PHE A 258 2.35 10.13 -5.97
CA PHE A 258 3.13 10.25 -4.75
C PHE A 258 4.25 9.22 -4.74
N PHE A 259 5.22 9.45 -3.88
CA PHE A 259 6.26 8.45 -3.62
C PHE A 259 6.44 8.23 -2.12
N TYR A 260 6.88 7.02 -1.78
CA TYR A 260 7.47 6.72 -0.48
C TYR A 260 8.98 6.74 -0.59
N VAL A 261 9.65 7.18 0.48
CA VAL A 261 11.09 7.13 0.60
C VAL A 261 11.47 5.92 1.45
N ASP A 262 12.20 4.98 0.85
CA ASP A 262 12.77 3.84 1.56
C ASP A 262 14.27 4.08 1.75
N VAL A 263 14.73 4.06 2.99
CA VAL A 263 16.15 4.12 3.33
C VAL A 263 16.59 2.81 3.96
N PHE A 264 17.74 2.27 3.53
CA PHE A 264 18.18 0.95 3.92
C PHE A 264 19.72 0.81 3.94
N ASP A 265 20.19 -0.18 4.69
CA ASP A 265 21.58 -0.65 4.72
C ASP A 265 21.69 -1.95 3.90
N GLY A 266 22.81 -2.10 3.17
CA GLY A 266 23.09 -3.29 2.37
C GLY A 266 22.57 -3.20 0.92
N VAL A 267 22.64 -4.33 0.21
CA VAL A 267 22.13 -4.46 -1.16
C VAL A 267 20.66 -4.89 -1.17
N LEU A 268 19.91 -4.53 -2.21
CA LEU A 268 18.45 -4.72 -2.31
C LEU A 268 17.93 -6.10 -1.90
N THR A 269 18.68 -7.17 -2.21
CA THR A 269 18.28 -8.55 -1.90
C THR A 269 18.43 -8.95 -0.44
N GLN A 270 19.22 -8.17 0.34
CA GLN A 270 19.50 -8.39 1.76
C GLN A 270 19.39 -7.08 2.55
N ALA A 271 18.63 -6.13 2.02
CA ALA A 271 18.52 -4.80 2.59
C ALA A 271 17.81 -4.82 3.94
N VAL A 272 18.39 -4.14 4.91
CA VAL A 272 17.78 -3.87 6.21
C VAL A 272 17.19 -2.47 6.17
N CYS A 273 15.86 -2.36 6.32
CA CYS A 273 15.17 -1.07 6.38
C CYS A 273 15.68 -0.26 7.58
N LEU A 274 16.21 0.93 7.32
CA LEU A 274 16.66 1.86 8.33
C LEU A 274 15.57 2.85 8.70
N ASP A 275 14.92 3.45 7.70
CA ASP A 275 13.76 4.33 7.88
C ASP A 275 12.81 4.28 6.69
N LYS A 276 11.52 4.36 6.99
CA LYS A 276 10.43 4.45 6.03
C LYS A 276 9.24 5.15 6.68
N PRO A 277 9.13 6.48 6.53
CA PRO A 277 7.95 7.23 6.98
C PRO A 277 6.68 6.75 6.27
N VAL A 278 5.58 6.64 7.01
CA VAL A 278 4.26 6.37 6.45
C VAL A 278 3.65 7.72 6.05
N THR A 279 4.20 8.31 4.98
CA THR A 279 3.77 9.60 4.43
C THR A 279 3.85 9.53 2.91
N GLU A 280 2.80 9.97 2.26
CA GLU A 280 2.73 10.13 0.82
C GLU A 280 3.30 11.50 0.45
N PHE A 281 4.44 11.51 -0.25
CA PHE A 281 5.02 12.74 -0.77
C PHE A 281 4.38 13.03 -2.13
N ALA A 282 3.26 13.76 -2.10
CA ALA A 282 2.41 13.98 -3.26
C ALA A 282 2.97 15.06 -4.20
N PHE A 283 2.79 14.84 -5.49
CA PHE A 283 3.12 15.79 -6.55
C PHE A 283 2.22 15.58 -7.77
N GLU A 284 2.10 16.61 -8.60
CA GLU A 284 1.35 16.58 -9.84
C GLU A 284 2.29 16.77 -11.03
N VAL A 285 2.10 15.96 -12.07
CA VAL A 285 2.77 16.13 -13.37
C VAL A 285 1.77 16.70 -14.35
N THR A 286 2.15 17.82 -14.99
CA THR A 286 1.38 18.46 -16.06
C THR A 286 2.14 18.36 -17.38
N SER A 287 1.44 18.30 -18.50
CA SER A 287 2.09 18.28 -19.80
C SER A 287 2.77 19.61 -20.07
N GLY A 288 4.08 19.55 -20.34
CA GLY A 288 4.87 20.68 -20.83
C GLY A 288 4.89 20.79 -22.36
N ASP A 289 4.48 19.75 -23.07
CA ASP A 289 4.46 19.68 -24.53
C ASP A 289 3.05 19.87 -25.06
N LEU A 290 2.75 21.10 -25.53
CA LEU A 290 1.46 21.45 -26.13
C LEU A 290 1.18 20.76 -27.48
N THR A 291 2.15 20.01 -28.03
CA THR A 291 1.97 19.24 -29.28
C THR A 291 1.44 17.84 -29.06
N MET A 292 1.49 17.33 -27.83
CA MET A 292 0.91 16.06 -27.47
C MET A 292 -0.60 16.20 -27.20
N PRO A 293 -1.43 15.25 -27.62
CA PRO A 293 -2.83 15.26 -27.23
C PRO A 293 -2.97 15.14 -25.71
N GLU A 294 -4.00 15.76 -25.13
CA GLU A 294 -4.32 15.60 -23.73
C GLU A 294 -4.28 14.14 -23.30
N TRP A 295 -3.58 13.86 -22.22
CA TRP A 295 -3.41 12.49 -21.74
C TRP A 295 -4.75 11.86 -21.35
N ALA A 296 -5.14 10.79 -22.01
CA ALA A 296 -6.37 10.08 -21.68
C ALA A 296 -6.12 9.07 -20.55
N PRO A 297 -6.99 9.00 -19.52
CA PRO A 297 -6.81 8.05 -18.40
C PRO A 297 -6.64 6.58 -18.81
N GLY A 298 -7.17 6.20 -19.96
CA GLY A 298 -7.05 4.85 -20.52
C GLY A 298 -5.68 4.52 -21.15
N TRP A 299 -4.79 5.50 -21.31
CA TRP A 299 -3.46 5.30 -21.93
C TRP A 299 -2.39 4.81 -20.95
N GLY A 300 -2.72 4.67 -19.69
CA GLY A 300 -1.78 4.24 -18.65
C GLY A 300 -1.16 5.40 -17.90
N ARG A 301 0.01 5.17 -17.29
CA ARG A 301 0.70 6.12 -16.40
C ARG A 301 2.13 6.44 -16.82
N ILE A 302 2.61 5.81 -17.88
CA ILE A 302 4.00 5.93 -18.35
C ILE A 302 4.01 6.22 -19.83
N HIS A 303 4.75 7.26 -20.23
CA HIS A 303 5.09 7.55 -21.62
C HIS A 303 6.30 6.73 -22.03
N PHE A 304 6.14 5.89 -23.03
CA PHE A 304 7.29 5.29 -23.67
C PHE A 304 7.79 6.19 -24.79
N PRO A 305 9.12 6.23 -25.04
CA PRO A 305 9.64 6.93 -26.20
C PRO A 305 9.04 6.35 -27.50
N PRO A 306 8.98 7.15 -28.59
CA PRO A 306 8.46 6.67 -29.87
C PRO A 306 9.14 5.39 -30.32
N VAL A 307 8.36 4.45 -30.87
CA VAL A 307 8.93 3.25 -31.47
C VAL A 307 9.79 3.63 -32.68
N LYS A 308 10.98 3.02 -32.80
CA LYS A 308 11.84 3.21 -33.97
C LYS A 308 11.40 2.23 -35.08
N VAL A 309 10.90 2.76 -36.16
CA VAL A 309 10.67 1.96 -37.37
C VAL A 309 12.02 1.59 -37.96
N LEU A 310 12.34 0.28 -38.05
CA LEU A 310 13.60 -0.21 -38.61
C LEU A 310 13.49 -0.47 -40.12
N GLU A 311 12.31 -0.90 -40.57
CA GLU A 311 12.03 -1.17 -41.98
C GLU A 311 10.54 -0.90 -42.24
N ASN A 312 10.24 -0.26 -43.38
CA ASN A 312 8.88 -0.04 -43.84
C ASN A 312 8.86 -0.45 -45.34
N GLY A 313 8.52 -1.71 -45.58
CA GLY A 313 8.42 -2.28 -46.93
C GLY A 313 6.99 -2.25 -47.45
N TYR A 314 6.84 -2.03 -48.74
CA TYR A 314 5.57 -2.16 -49.46
C TYR A 314 5.76 -3.17 -50.56
N ASP A 315 5.06 -4.29 -50.51
CA ASP A 315 4.92 -5.25 -51.61
C ASP A 315 3.78 -4.77 -52.49
N GLY A 316 4.16 -4.28 -53.69
CA GLY A 316 3.25 -3.80 -54.72
C GLY A 316 2.48 -4.89 -55.43
#